data_8a5af476477f84ab95810364859722ed
#
_entry.id   8a5af476477f84ab95810364859722ed
#
_cell.length_a   1.000
_cell.length_b   1.000
_cell.length_c   1.000
_cell.angle_alpha   90.00
_cell.angle_beta   90.00
_cell.angle_gamma   90.00
#
_symmetry.space_group_name_H-M   'P 1'
#
loop_
_entity.id
_entity.type
_entity.pdbx_description
1 polymer ?
#
loop_
_entity_poly.entity_id
_entity_poly.type
_entity_poly.pdbx_seq_one_letter_code
_entity_poly.pdbx_strand_id
1 'polypeptide(L)'
;MTKSFLARRAVVFASLACTTANLDAQTSNAALSTVRARLAARIAQLRGAQVGIAVRDLASGRRLTLNADTVFHAASTMKVPVLFALYKEFESGRLRPNETMRLENRFQSIVDKSDYALNPADDSDSTVYALVGTDVPLRDLATRMITHSSNLATNALIGRLDAKRITALTRTFGATRMHVLRGVEDNLAFRAGLNNTTTANDLVALFVALHRGKVANAASTRDMLAILEAQAFNDEIPAGLPSRTRMAHKTGSITATLHDAGLVYPHDRAPYAIAILTRNIPDQKVAQQLIADCSRMVWDWLATPSR
;
A
#
# COMPACT_ATOMS: atom_id res chain seq x y z
N MET A 1 57.63 4.98 -35.21
CA MET A 1 56.33 5.42 -35.76
C MET A 1 55.19 4.48 -35.27
N THR A 2 54.91 4.33 -34.00
CA THR A 2 53.87 3.36 -33.48
C THR A 2 53.25 3.80 -32.17
N LYS A 3 53.00 5.09 -31.96
CA LYS A 3 52.27 5.61 -30.75
C LYS A 3 51.03 6.46 -31.04
N SER A 4 50.60 6.59 -32.32
CA SER A 4 49.49 7.49 -32.69
C SER A 4 48.17 6.78 -32.99
N PHE A 5 48.10 5.44 -33.08
CA PHE A 5 46.88 4.72 -33.51
C PHE A 5 45.99 4.25 -32.35
N LEU A 6 46.50 4.16 -31.12
CA LEU A 6 45.73 3.68 -29.96
C LEU A 6 44.90 4.78 -29.30
N ALA A 7 45.30 6.05 -29.40
CA ALA A 7 44.56 7.14 -28.76
C ALA A 7 43.27 7.52 -29.51
N ARG A 8 43.17 7.29 -30.82
CA ARG A 8 41.95 7.62 -31.59
C ARG A 8 40.78 6.63 -31.42
N ARG A 9 41.05 5.37 -31.07
CA ARG A 9 39.99 4.37 -30.84
C ARG A 9 39.29 4.53 -29.47
N ALA A 10 39.99 4.98 -28.44
CA ALA A 10 39.40 5.19 -27.11
C ALA A 10 38.43 6.37 -27.05
N VAL A 11 38.69 7.46 -27.82
CA VAL A 11 37.82 8.65 -27.84
C VAL A 11 36.48 8.39 -28.58
N VAL A 12 36.47 7.54 -29.62
CA VAL A 12 35.24 7.21 -30.38
C VAL A 12 34.31 6.32 -29.55
N PHE A 13 34.82 5.39 -28.74
CA PHE A 13 34.01 4.54 -27.87
C PHE A 13 33.40 5.32 -26.67
N ALA A 14 34.13 6.28 -26.08
CA ALA A 14 33.64 7.11 -25.00
C ALA A 14 32.53 8.08 -25.45
N SER A 15 32.64 8.63 -26.67
CA SER A 15 31.59 9.53 -27.22
C SER A 15 30.30 8.79 -27.63
N LEU A 16 30.39 7.56 -28.13
CA LEU A 16 29.20 6.75 -28.46
C LEU A 16 28.43 6.32 -27.19
N ALA A 17 29.13 5.91 -26.12
CA ALA A 17 28.51 5.54 -24.87
C ALA A 17 27.82 6.73 -24.17
N CYS A 18 28.37 7.94 -24.28
CA CYS A 18 27.79 9.15 -23.71
C CYS A 18 26.55 9.64 -24.48
N THR A 19 26.50 9.43 -25.80
CA THR A 19 25.35 9.80 -26.66
C THR A 19 24.17 8.83 -26.47
N THR A 20 24.41 7.54 -26.32
CA THR A 20 23.34 6.55 -26.06
C THR A 20 22.73 6.75 -24.68
N ALA A 21 23.52 6.96 -23.64
CA ALA A 21 23.03 7.21 -22.28
C ALA A 21 22.16 8.48 -22.19
N ASN A 22 22.49 9.54 -22.95
CA ASN A 22 21.66 10.76 -23.02
C ASN A 22 20.34 10.56 -23.76
N LEU A 23 20.32 9.79 -24.86
CA LEU A 23 19.08 9.43 -25.56
C LEU A 23 18.15 8.58 -24.70
N ASP A 24 18.70 7.62 -23.96
CA ASP A 24 17.92 6.75 -23.08
C ASP A 24 17.31 7.52 -21.91
N ALA A 25 18.06 8.45 -21.32
CA ALA A 25 17.54 9.34 -20.29
C ALA A 25 16.42 10.28 -20.82
N GLN A 26 16.55 10.80 -22.03
CA GLN A 26 15.54 11.65 -22.67
C GLN A 26 14.28 10.88 -23.01
N THR A 27 14.37 9.67 -23.56
CA THR A 27 13.21 8.81 -23.87
C THR A 27 12.48 8.36 -22.61
N SER A 28 13.20 8.02 -21.55
CA SER A 28 12.64 7.68 -20.23
C SER A 28 11.90 8.86 -19.61
N ASN A 29 12.44 10.09 -19.69
CA ASN A 29 11.79 11.29 -19.19
C ASN A 29 10.55 11.67 -20.02
N ALA A 30 10.59 11.50 -21.34
CA ALA A 30 9.43 11.74 -22.22
C ALA A 30 8.29 10.74 -21.92
N ALA A 31 8.61 9.47 -21.75
CA ALA A 31 7.63 8.46 -21.38
C ALA A 31 7.00 8.73 -20.00
N LEU A 32 7.78 9.18 -19.01
CA LEU A 32 7.30 9.57 -17.71
C LEU A 32 6.38 10.81 -17.77
N SER A 33 6.75 11.82 -18.54
CA SER A 33 5.91 13.02 -18.73
C SER A 33 4.58 12.68 -19.40
N THR A 34 4.61 11.81 -20.41
CA THR A 34 3.42 11.34 -21.12
C THR A 34 2.45 10.62 -20.22
N VAL A 35 2.91 9.63 -19.41
CA VAL A 35 2.03 8.91 -18.49
C VAL A 35 1.46 9.83 -17.41
N ARG A 36 2.26 10.78 -16.88
CA ARG A 36 1.78 11.79 -15.92
C ARG A 36 0.67 12.66 -16.53
N ALA A 37 0.83 13.12 -17.76
CA ALA A 37 -0.19 13.90 -18.45
C ALA A 37 -1.49 13.10 -18.66
N ARG A 38 -1.39 11.82 -19.06
CA ARG A 38 -2.56 10.94 -19.22
C ARG A 38 -3.28 10.72 -17.89
N LEU A 39 -2.55 10.47 -16.81
CA LEU A 39 -3.13 10.32 -15.46
C LEU A 39 -3.83 11.61 -15.02
N ALA A 40 -3.17 12.76 -15.16
CA ALA A 40 -3.75 14.05 -14.82
C ALA A 40 -5.03 14.36 -15.63
N ALA A 41 -5.03 14.07 -16.94
CA ALA A 41 -6.18 14.24 -17.80
C ALA A 41 -7.36 13.34 -17.39
N ARG A 42 -7.09 12.08 -17.01
CA ARG A 42 -8.14 11.15 -16.53
C ARG A 42 -8.74 11.62 -15.22
N ILE A 43 -7.91 12.07 -14.28
CA ILE A 43 -8.35 12.60 -12.98
C ILE A 43 -9.19 13.87 -13.16
N ALA A 44 -8.79 14.76 -14.06
CA ALA A 44 -9.50 16.03 -14.33
C ALA A 44 -10.93 15.85 -14.86
N GLN A 45 -11.27 14.67 -15.39
CA GLN A 45 -12.65 14.34 -15.78
C GLN A 45 -13.61 14.24 -14.59
N LEU A 46 -13.08 14.05 -13.37
CA LEU A 46 -13.87 13.94 -12.15
C LEU A 46 -13.70 15.22 -11.31
N ARG A 47 -14.67 16.13 -11.47
CA ARG A 47 -14.63 17.44 -10.82
C ARG A 47 -14.51 17.30 -9.28
N GLY A 48 -13.51 17.94 -8.70
CA GLY A 48 -13.28 17.96 -7.25
C GLY A 48 -12.56 16.73 -6.71
N ALA A 49 -12.34 15.68 -7.52
CA ALA A 49 -11.59 14.51 -7.10
C ALA A 49 -10.14 14.88 -6.74
N GLN A 50 -9.64 14.31 -5.66
CA GLN A 50 -8.24 14.41 -5.29
C GLN A 50 -7.62 13.01 -5.32
N VAL A 51 -6.49 12.90 -6.01
CA VAL A 51 -5.81 11.62 -6.23
C VAL A 51 -4.32 11.75 -5.93
N GLY A 52 -3.81 10.81 -5.14
CA GLY A 52 -2.38 10.62 -4.87
C GLY A 52 -1.91 9.30 -5.46
N ILE A 53 -0.87 9.32 -6.28
CA ILE A 53 -0.30 8.13 -6.92
C ILE A 53 1.19 8.09 -6.63
N ALA A 54 1.67 6.92 -6.19
CA ALA A 54 3.09 6.59 -6.11
C ALA A 54 3.34 5.21 -6.71
N VAL A 55 4.41 5.11 -7.48
CA VAL A 55 4.86 3.86 -8.10
C VAL A 55 6.37 3.74 -7.96
N ARG A 56 6.85 2.52 -7.70
CA ARG A 56 8.27 2.20 -7.73
C ARG A 56 8.52 0.84 -8.36
N ASP A 57 9.20 0.83 -9.49
CA ASP A 57 9.78 -0.38 -10.07
C ASP A 57 10.90 -0.90 -9.17
N LEU A 58 10.86 -2.18 -8.82
CA LEU A 58 11.75 -2.74 -7.80
C LEU A 58 13.10 -3.20 -8.36
N ALA A 59 13.21 -3.36 -9.67
CA ALA A 59 14.49 -3.67 -10.33
C ALA A 59 15.22 -2.40 -10.77
N SER A 60 14.60 -1.58 -11.62
CA SER A 60 15.23 -0.37 -12.18
C SER A 60 15.26 0.80 -11.19
N GLY A 61 14.38 0.80 -10.19
CA GLY A 61 14.18 1.92 -9.28
C GLY A 61 13.40 3.10 -9.88
N ARG A 62 12.89 2.98 -11.13
CA ARG A 62 12.02 4.00 -11.77
C ARG A 62 10.87 4.38 -10.85
N ARG A 63 10.52 5.66 -10.84
CA ARG A 63 9.45 6.19 -9.99
C ARG A 63 8.48 7.04 -10.81
N LEU A 64 7.21 6.92 -10.46
CA LEU A 64 6.16 7.84 -10.89
C LEU A 64 5.46 8.36 -9.64
N THR A 65 5.30 9.66 -9.54
CA THR A 65 4.57 10.30 -8.44
C THR A 65 3.62 11.36 -9.00
N LEU A 66 2.40 11.39 -8.46
CA LEU A 66 1.41 12.45 -8.70
C LEU A 66 0.74 12.74 -7.35
N ASN A 67 0.93 13.94 -6.81
CA ASN A 67 0.42 14.32 -5.47
C ASN A 67 0.72 13.28 -4.37
N ALA A 68 1.86 12.59 -4.50
CA ALA A 68 2.15 11.37 -3.73
C ALA A 68 2.40 11.64 -2.23
N ASP A 69 2.68 12.89 -1.85
CA ASP A 69 2.88 13.35 -0.47
C ASP A 69 1.62 14.02 0.13
N THR A 70 0.54 14.11 -0.62
CA THR A 70 -0.76 14.55 -0.08
C THR A 70 -1.22 13.59 1.00
N VAL A 71 -1.59 14.13 2.15
CA VAL A 71 -2.11 13.35 3.27
C VAL A 71 -3.58 13.03 3.04
N PHE A 72 -3.91 11.74 3.15
CA PHE A 72 -5.27 11.20 3.08
C PHE A 72 -5.64 10.56 4.42
N HIS A 73 -6.93 10.46 4.71
CA HIS A 73 -7.41 9.50 5.70
C HIS A 73 -7.02 8.10 5.23
N ALA A 74 -6.37 7.32 6.10
CA ALA A 74 -5.78 6.06 5.64
C ALA A 74 -6.82 4.98 5.29
N ALA A 75 -8.07 5.13 5.77
CA ALA A 75 -9.07 4.06 5.69
C ALA A 75 -8.46 2.71 6.10
N SER A 76 -8.83 1.61 5.47
CA SER A 76 -8.30 0.29 5.82
C SER A 76 -6.87 0.02 5.33
N THR A 77 -6.22 0.92 4.58
CA THR A 77 -4.79 0.74 4.26
C THR A 77 -3.88 0.83 5.48
N MET A 78 -4.37 1.44 6.59
CA MET A 78 -3.67 1.45 7.89
C MET A 78 -3.50 0.05 8.51
N LYS A 79 -4.20 -0.97 8.00
CA LYS A 79 -4.08 -2.36 8.45
C LYS A 79 -2.75 -3.01 8.03
N VAL A 80 -2.09 -2.48 6.99
CA VAL A 80 -0.75 -2.95 6.57
C VAL A 80 0.29 -2.78 7.68
N PRO A 81 0.51 -1.61 8.28
CA PRO A 81 1.44 -1.49 9.39
C PRO A 81 1.00 -2.24 10.66
N VAL A 82 -0.28 -2.48 10.87
CA VAL A 82 -0.75 -3.36 11.97
C VAL A 82 -0.26 -4.79 11.73
N LEU A 83 -0.39 -5.32 10.51
CA LEU A 83 0.15 -6.61 10.12
C LEU A 83 1.67 -6.66 10.36
N PHE A 84 2.41 -5.65 9.94
CA PHE A 84 3.86 -5.58 10.13
C PHE A 84 4.25 -5.57 11.60
N ALA A 85 3.55 -4.81 12.42
CA ALA A 85 3.80 -4.75 13.86
C ALA A 85 3.55 -6.11 14.53
N LEU A 86 2.48 -6.82 14.15
CA LEU A 86 2.21 -8.16 14.67
C LEU A 86 3.35 -9.13 14.32
N TYR A 87 3.81 -9.13 13.07
CA TYR A 87 4.92 -10.00 12.65
C TYR A 87 6.25 -9.62 13.30
N LYS A 88 6.47 -8.34 13.65
CA LYS A 88 7.60 -7.95 14.51
C LYS A 88 7.52 -8.54 15.91
N GLU A 89 6.33 -8.64 16.48
CA GLU A 89 6.15 -9.32 17.78
C GLU A 89 6.41 -10.83 17.65
N PHE A 90 6.00 -11.47 16.55
CA PHE A 90 6.32 -12.87 16.25
C PHE A 90 7.83 -13.09 16.10
N GLU A 91 8.52 -12.25 15.33
CA GLU A 91 9.98 -12.31 15.14
C GLU A 91 10.76 -12.15 16.43
N SER A 92 10.28 -11.32 17.34
CA SER A 92 10.94 -11.11 18.64
C SER A 92 10.62 -12.19 19.69
N GLY A 93 9.72 -13.13 19.38
CA GLY A 93 9.26 -14.16 20.29
C GLY A 93 8.34 -13.65 21.42
N ARG A 94 7.94 -12.37 21.41
CA ARG A 94 6.99 -11.81 22.41
C ARG A 94 5.56 -12.31 22.20
N LEU A 95 5.20 -12.62 20.95
CA LEU A 95 3.95 -13.26 20.57
C LEU A 95 4.24 -14.47 19.67
N ARG A 96 3.28 -15.37 19.53
CA ARG A 96 3.34 -16.51 18.61
C ARG A 96 2.14 -16.51 17.67
N PRO A 97 2.29 -16.96 16.41
CA PRO A 97 1.19 -16.94 15.41
C PRO A 97 -0.06 -17.70 15.88
N ASN A 98 0.12 -18.81 16.58
CA ASN A 98 -0.95 -19.65 17.14
C ASN A 98 -1.34 -19.27 18.58
N GLU A 99 -0.72 -18.24 19.16
CA GLU A 99 -1.17 -17.67 20.43
C GLU A 99 -2.57 -17.09 20.23
N THR A 100 -3.47 -17.43 21.16
CA THR A 100 -4.86 -16.96 21.09
C THR A 100 -5.06 -15.72 21.95
N MET A 101 -6.04 -14.92 21.57
CA MET A 101 -6.60 -13.87 22.40
C MET A 101 -8.12 -13.96 22.45
N ARG A 102 -8.69 -13.63 23.62
CA ARG A 102 -10.14 -13.49 23.77
C ARG A 102 -10.63 -12.38 22.86
N LEU A 103 -11.51 -12.69 21.91
CA LEU A 103 -12.07 -11.69 21.03
C LEU A 103 -13.25 -11.00 21.72
N GLU A 104 -13.11 -9.70 21.92
CA GLU A 104 -14.15 -8.86 22.52
C GLU A 104 -14.57 -7.75 21.57
N ASN A 105 -15.85 -7.40 21.58
CA ASN A 105 -16.38 -6.25 20.86
C ASN A 105 -16.65 -5.11 21.84
N ARG A 106 -15.62 -4.67 22.54
CA ARG A 106 -15.66 -3.54 23.46
C ARG A 106 -14.33 -2.79 23.40
N PHE A 107 -14.38 -1.54 23.08
CA PHE A 107 -13.22 -0.67 22.89
C PHE A 107 -13.42 0.66 23.61
N GLN A 108 -12.34 1.40 23.81
CA GLN A 108 -12.38 2.72 24.42
C GLN A 108 -11.98 3.80 23.42
N SER A 109 -12.77 4.88 23.36
CA SER A 109 -12.39 6.06 22.61
C SER A 109 -11.07 6.64 23.11
N ILE A 110 -10.23 7.09 22.17
CA ILE A 110 -8.99 7.77 22.53
C ILE A 110 -9.22 9.18 23.07
N VAL A 111 -10.42 9.74 22.91
CA VAL A 111 -10.78 11.10 23.33
C VAL A 111 -11.04 11.15 24.83
N ASP A 112 -11.97 10.37 25.32
CA ASP A 112 -12.50 10.46 26.69
C ASP A 112 -12.59 9.12 27.44
N LYS A 113 -12.09 8.05 26.82
CA LYS A 113 -12.12 6.68 27.35
C LYS A 113 -13.52 6.08 27.49
N SER A 114 -14.55 6.70 26.92
CA SER A 114 -15.86 6.11 26.84
C SER A 114 -15.83 4.82 26.01
N ASP A 115 -16.63 3.84 26.43
CA ASP A 115 -16.73 2.56 25.74
C ASP A 115 -17.51 2.71 24.43
N TYR A 116 -17.08 1.97 23.39
CA TYR A 116 -17.84 1.76 22.18
C TYR A 116 -17.70 0.32 21.68
N ALA A 117 -18.65 -0.12 20.88
CA ALA A 117 -18.64 -1.41 20.20
C ALA A 117 -18.84 -1.19 18.68
N LEU A 118 -18.37 -2.13 17.89
CA LEU A 118 -18.57 -2.13 16.45
C LEU A 118 -19.91 -2.77 16.10
N ASN A 119 -20.52 -2.27 15.01
CA ASN A 119 -21.74 -2.86 14.47
C ASN A 119 -21.36 -3.91 13.39
N PRO A 120 -21.79 -5.18 13.52
CA PRO A 120 -21.54 -6.19 12.51
C PRO A 120 -22.00 -5.84 11.09
N ALA A 121 -23.04 -5.01 10.97
CA ALA A 121 -23.56 -4.58 9.67
C ALA A 121 -22.65 -3.60 8.92
N ASP A 122 -21.75 -2.92 9.64
CA ASP A 122 -20.80 -1.95 9.09
C ASP A 122 -19.40 -2.56 8.86
N ASP A 123 -19.19 -3.82 9.28
CA ASP A 123 -17.93 -4.54 9.08
C ASP A 123 -17.97 -5.38 7.79
N SER A 124 -16.95 -5.28 6.97
CA SER A 124 -16.81 -6.08 5.75
C SER A 124 -16.67 -7.60 6.01
N ASP A 125 -16.30 -7.99 7.25
CA ASP A 125 -16.29 -9.36 7.74
C ASP A 125 -17.28 -9.53 8.90
N SER A 126 -18.58 -9.56 8.61
CA SER A 126 -19.60 -9.77 9.64
C SER A 126 -19.49 -11.16 10.32
N THR A 127 -18.83 -12.13 9.68
CA THR A 127 -18.69 -13.50 10.22
C THR A 127 -17.77 -13.56 11.42
N VAL A 128 -16.84 -12.62 11.59
CA VAL A 128 -15.93 -12.58 12.74
C VAL A 128 -16.66 -12.38 14.07
N TYR A 129 -17.86 -11.78 14.05
CA TYR A 129 -18.64 -11.51 15.27
C TYR A 129 -19.22 -12.78 15.93
N ALA A 130 -19.33 -13.88 15.17
CA ALA A 130 -19.64 -15.19 15.75
C ALA A 130 -18.56 -15.74 16.68
N LEU A 131 -17.33 -15.19 16.59
CA LEU A 131 -16.19 -15.55 17.42
C LEU A 131 -16.08 -14.70 18.70
N VAL A 132 -16.92 -13.69 18.89
CA VAL A 132 -16.91 -12.86 20.10
C VAL A 132 -17.17 -13.73 21.32
N GLY A 133 -16.33 -13.56 22.35
CA GLY A 133 -16.34 -14.39 23.55
C GLY A 133 -15.58 -15.71 23.43
N THR A 134 -14.87 -15.96 22.33
CA THR A 134 -13.98 -17.12 22.15
C THR A 134 -12.52 -16.72 22.05
N ASP A 135 -11.61 -17.67 22.18
CA ASP A 135 -10.19 -17.48 22.00
C ASP A 135 -9.80 -17.73 20.54
N VAL A 136 -9.28 -16.71 19.87
CA VAL A 136 -8.97 -16.71 18.42
C VAL A 136 -7.47 -16.56 18.22
N PRO A 137 -6.81 -17.38 17.35
CA PRO A 137 -5.39 -17.23 17.06
C PRO A 137 -5.07 -15.86 16.45
N LEU A 138 -3.94 -15.27 16.87
CA LEU A 138 -3.52 -13.95 16.40
C LEU A 138 -3.33 -13.89 14.87
N ARG A 139 -2.81 -14.98 14.28
CA ARG A 139 -2.65 -15.08 12.83
C ARG A 139 -3.99 -15.09 12.09
N ASP A 140 -5.02 -15.73 12.67
CA ASP A 140 -6.35 -15.78 12.06
C ASP A 140 -7.01 -14.39 12.08
N LEU A 141 -6.86 -13.65 13.18
CA LEU A 141 -7.29 -12.26 13.24
C LEU A 141 -6.56 -11.39 12.20
N ALA A 142 -5.23 -11.57 12.04
CA ALA A 142 -4.47 -10.87 11.01
C ALA A 142 -4.94 -11.21 9.60
N THR A 143 -5.25 -12.48 9.33
CA THR A 143 -5.79 -12.92 8.04
C THR A 143 -7.12 -12.24 7.75
N ARG A 144 -8.08 -12.26 8.66
CA ARG A 144 -9.39 -11.58 8.51
C ARG A 144 -9.24 -10.07 8.36
N MET A 145 -8.37 -9.44 9.16
CA MET A 145 -8.06 -8.01 9.07
C MET A 145 -7.61 -7.60 7.66
N ILE A 146 -6.82 -8.41 6.98
CA ILE A 146 -6.29 -8.09 5.65
C ILE A 146 -7.23 -8.56 4.57
N THR A 147 -7.63 -9.84 4.54
CA THR A 147 -8.34 -10.45 3.40
C THR A 147 -9.76 -9.89 3.23
N HIS A 148 -10.50 -9.76 4.32
CA HIS A 148 -11.88 -9.25 4.36
C HIS A 148 -11.98 -7.86 4.99
N SER A 149 -10.84 -7.27 5.34
CA SER A 149 -10.80 -5.93 5.96
C SER A 149 -11.57 -5.84 7.29
N SER A 150 -11.65 -6.93 8.09
CA SER A 150 -12.38 -6.97 9.36
C SER A 150 -11.99 -5.81 10.29
N ASN A 151 -12.96 -5.03 10.71
CA ASN A 151 -12.79 -3.93 11.65
C ASN A 151 -12.64 -4.44 13.09
N LEU A 152 -13.39 -5.46 13.46
CA LEU A 152 -13.28 -6.08 14.79
C LEU A 152 -11.89 -6.69 15.02
N ALA A 153 -11.38 -7.48 14.07
CA ALA A 153 -10.03 -8.03 14.14
C ALA A 153 -8.96 -6.91 14.19
N THR A 154 -9.18 -5.81 13.46
CA THR A 154 -8.27 -4.65 13.46
C THR A 154 -8.18 -4.03 14.85
N ASN A 155 -9.33 -3.74 15.48
CA ASN A 155 -9.36 -3.09 16.78
C ASN A 155 -8.76 -4.00 17.88
N ALA A 156 -9.05 -5.30 17.85
CA ALA A 156 -8.46 -6.27 18.74
C ALA A 156 -6.92 -6.29 18.65
N LEU A 157 -6.38 -6.33 17.43
CA LEU A 157 -4.94 -6.32 17.20
C LEU A 157 -4.28 -4.99 17.56
N ILE A 158 -4.92 -3.84 17.27
CA ILE A 158 -4.39 -2.53 17.70
C ILE A 158 -4.35 -2.43 19.21
N GLY A 159 -5.38 -2.89 19.92
CA GLY A 159 -5.40 -2.93 21.38
C GLY A 159 -4.25 -3.77 21.96
N ARG A 160 -3.90 -4.88 21.30
CA ARG A 160 -2.80 -5.78 21.72
C ARG A 160 -1.41 -5.19 21.42
N LEU A 161 -1.26 -4.39 20.35
CA LEU A 161 0.03 -3.95 19.81
C LEU A 161 0.41 -2.52 20.18
N ASP A 162 -0.55 -1.68 20.54
CA ASP A 162 -0.42 -0.22 20.76
C ASP A 162 -0.22 0.61 19.47
N ALA A 163 -1.12 1.54 19.24
CA ALA A 163 -1.14 2.38 18.04
C ALA A 163 0.12 3.26 17.91
N LYS A 164 0.69 3.75 19.04
CA LYS A 164 1.90 4.58 19.01
C LYS A 164 3.11 3.76 18.57
N ARG A 165 3.22 2.49 19.03
CA ARG A 165 4.30 1.59 18.61
C ARG A 165 4.17 1.23 17.14
N ILE A 166 2.95 1.00 16.63
CA ILE A 166 2.70 0.78 15.20
C ILE A 166 3.16 1.99 14.40
N THR A 167 2.78 3.20 14.79
CA THR A 167 3.22 4.44 14.13
C THR A 167 4.74 4.62 14.18
N ALA A 168 5.39 4.34 15.30
CA ALA A 168 6.85 4.43 15.40
C ALA A 168 7.54 3.44 14.44
N LEU A 169 6.99 2.22 14.29
CA LEU A 169 7.50 1.23 13.38
C LEU A 169 7.45 1.69 11.91
N THR A 170 6.38 2.38 11.46
CA THR A 170 6.28 2.84 10.07
C THR A 170 7.44 3.75 9.67
N ARG A 171 7.94 4.56 10.62
CA ARG A 171 9.08 5.47 10.43
C ARG A 171 10.35 4.72 10.02
N THR A 172 10.59 3.53 10.59
CA THR A 172 11.77 2.71 10.30
C THR A 172 11.79 2.19 8.87
N PHE A 173 10.64 2.19 8.19
CA PHE A 173 10.48 1.80 6.79
C PHE A 173 10.39 2.99 5.83
N GLY A 174 10.51 4.22 6.34
CA GLY A 174 10.45 5.45 5.55
C GLY A 174 9.03 5.99 5.33
N ALA A 175 8.00 5.40 5.95
CA ALA A 175 6.64 5.92 5.94
C ALA A 175 6.47 6.98 7.06
N THR A 176 6.97 8.19 6.79
CA THR A 176 7.16 9.24 7.82
C THR A 176 5.92 10.07 8.10
N ARG A 177 4.95 10.08 7.19
CA ARG A 177 3.66 10.81 7.33
C ARG A 177 2.49 9.91 7.70
N MET A 178 2.71 8.60 7.76
CA MET A 178 1.69 7.65 8.18
C MET A 178 1.50 7.70 9.69
N HIS A 179 0.25 7.78 10.11
CA HIS A 179 -0.15 7.76 11.52
C HIS A 179 -1.25 6.72 11.74
N VAL A 180 -1.00 5.78 12.63
CA VAL A 180 -2.03 4.93 13.24
C VAL A 180 -2.26 5.48 14.63
N LEU A 181 -3.39 6.13 14.85
CA LEU A 181 -3.72 6.80 16.12
C LEU A 181 -4.67 5.97 16.97
N ARG A 182 -5.58 5.25 16.32
CA ARG A 182 -6.71 4.60 16.97
C ARG A 182 -7.21 3.38 16.20
N GLY A 183 -8.05 2.60 16.85
CA GLY A 183 -8.91 1.64 16.18
C GLY A 183 -9.90 2.31 15.21
N VAL A 184 -10.57 1.51 14.42
CA VAL A 184 -11.62 1.98 13.50
C VAL A 184 -12.93 2.21 14.24
N GLU A 185 -13.82 3.04 13.67
CA GLU A 185 -15.15 3.36 14.19
C GLU A 185 -15.19 4.05 15.57
N ASP A 186 -14.08 4.58 16.06
CA ASP A 186 -14.08 5.56 17.14
C ASP A 186 -14.66 6.88 16.60
N ASN A 187 -15.99 7.02 16.69
CA ASN A 187 -16.71 8.14 16.13
C ASN A 187 -16.45 9.46 16.86
N LEU A 188 -16.08 9.41 18.15
CA LEU A 188 -15.66 10.61 18.89
C LEU A 188 -14.34 11.15 18.35
N ALA A 189 -13.36 10.27 18.19
CA ALA A 189 -12.08 10.64 17.62
C ALA A 189 -12.19 11.10 16.15
N PHE A 190 -13.05 10.46 15.36
CA PHE A 190 -13.31 10.89 13.98
C PHE A 190 -13.86 12.32 13.93
N ARG A 191 -14.88 12.65 14.75
CA ARG A 191 -15.43 14.02 14.84
C ARG A 191 -14.42 15.03 15.38
N ALA A 192 -13.50 14.60 16.23
CA ALA A 192 -12.40 15.45 16.74
C ALA A 192 -11.23 15.60 15.74
N GLY A 193 -11.34 15.04 14.53
CA GLY A 193 -10.27 15.10 13.53
C GLY A 193 -9.07 14.20 13.82
N LEU A 194 -9.14 13.34 14.83
CA LEU A 194 -8.09 12.41 15.22
C LEU A 194 -8.12 11.15 14.34
N ASN A 195 -7.63 11.27 13.13
CA ASN A 195 -7.73 10.24 12.11
C ASN A 195 -6.42 9.49 11.86
N ASN A 196 -6.54 8.21 11.49
CA ASN A 196 -5.44 7.48 10.89
C ASN A 196 -5.17 8.07 9.51
N THR A 197 -3.90 8.41 9.23
CA THR A 197 -3.52 9.08 7.98
C THR A 197 -2.39 8.37 7.27
N THR A 198 -2.30 8.58 5.95
CA THR A 198 -1.23 8.07 5.10
C THR A 198 -1.00 8.95 3.89
N THR A 199 0.06 8.67 3.15
CA THR A 199 0.32 9.18 1.80
C THR A 199 0.57 8.02 0.83
N ALA A 200 0.49 8.26 -0.47
CA ALA A 200 0.81 7.23 -1.47
C ALA A 200 2.30 6.82 -1.36
N ASN A 201 3.19 7.76 -1.09
CA ASN A 201 4.62 7.47 -0.88
C ASN A 201 4.85 6.59 0.36
N ASP A 202 4.14 6.83 1.46
CA ASP A 202 4.27 6.01 2.67
C ASP A 202 3.87 4.56 2.42
N LEU A 203 2.74 4.33 1.75
CA LEU A 203 2.30 2.97 1.42
C LEU A 203 3.29 2.26 0.50
N VAL A 204 3.79 2.94 -0.55
CA VAL A 204 4.84 2.38 -1.41
C VAL A 204 6.10 2.06 -0.60
N ALA A 205 6.49 2.90 0.35
CA ALA A 205 7.66 2.63 1.20
C ALA A 205 7.47 1.36 2.05
N LEU A 206 6.28 1.15 2.62
CA LEU A 206 5.95 -0.07 3.37
C LEU A 206 6.03 -1.33 2.50
N PHE A 207 5.41 -1.30 1.32
CA PHE A 207 5.43 -2.45 0.41
C PHE A 207 6.83 -2.74 -0.15
N VAL A 208 7.63 -1.71 -0.42
CA VAL A 208 9.06 -1.86 -0.78
C VAL A 208 9.84 -2.50 0.37
N ALA A 209 9.59 -2.10 1.62
CA ALA A 209 10.25 -2.69 2.79
C ALA A 209 9.87 -4.17 2.95
N LEU A 210 8.61 -4.53 2.74
CA LEU A 210 8.13 -5.92 2.77
C LEU A 210 8.82 -6.75 1.68
N HIS A 211 8.81 -6.30 0.42
CA HIS A 211 9.44 -6.98 -0.70
C HIS A 211 10.94 -7.23 -0.47
N ARG A 212 11.62 -6.28 0.15
CA ARG A 212 13.06 -6.36 0.44
C ARG A 212 13.40 -7.18 1.69
N GLY A 213 12.43 -7.81 2.33
CA GLY A 213 12.63 -8.58 3.56
C GLY A 213 13.07 -7.73 4.77
N LYS A 214 12.81 -6.41 4.75
CA LYS A 214 13.20 -5.52 5.85
C LYS A 214 12.22 -5.56 7.04
N VAL A 215 11.00 -6.07 6.79
CA VAL A 215 9.95 -6.14 7.82
C VAL A 215 10.20 -7.34 8.74
N ALA A 216 10.51 -8.52 8.18
CA ALA A 216 10.65 -9.75 8.94
C ALA A 216 11.55 -10.75 8.19
N ASN A 217 11.82 -11.91 8.78
CA ASN A 217 12.56 -12.99 8.11
C ASN A 217 11.81 -13.52 6.87
N ALA A 218 12.47 -14.40 6.09
CA ALA A 218 11.93 -14.90 4.84
C ALA A 218 10.62 -15.70 5.00
N ALA A 219 10.44 -16.44 6.10
CA ALA A 219 9.21 -17.22 6.34
C ALA A 219 8.03 -16.30 6.66
N SER A 220 8.20 -15.36 7.59
CA SER A 220 7.21 -14.34 7.95
C SER A 220 6.89 -13.42 6.76
N THR A 221 7.88 -13.04 5.96
CA THR A 221 7.66 -12.25 4.74
C THR A 221 6.77 -12.99 3.75
N ARG A 222 7.02 -14.28 3.50
CA ARG A 222 6.15 -15.09 2.63
C ARG A 222 4.73 -15.21 3.17
N ASP A 223 4.57 -15.38 4.49
CA ASP A 223 3.25 -15.50 5.10
C ASP A 223 2.45 -14.19 5.00
N MET A 224 3.08 -13.04 5.28
CA MET A 224 2.45 -11.73 5.07
C MET A 224 2.05 -11.49 3.61
N LEU A 225 2.91 -11.87 2.65
CA LEU A 225 2.58 -11.76 1.22
C LEU A 225 1.42 -12.66 0.84
N ALA A 226 1.37 -13.91 1.33
CA ALA A 226 0.25 -14.82 1.08
C ALA A 226 -1.07 -14.27 1.63
N ILE A 227 -1.07 -13.67 2.83
CA ILE A 227 -2.24 -13.01 3.41
C ILE A 227 -2.68 -11.81 2.56
N LEU A 228 -1.75 -11.00 2.07
CA LEU A 228 -2.05 -9.84 1.21
C LEU A 228 -2.50 -10.26 -0.20
N GLU A 229 -2.00 -11.38 -0.74
CA GLU A 229 -2.43 -11.95 -2.02
C GLU A 229 -3.85 -12.55 -1.93
N ALA A 230 -4.28 -12.95 -0.75
CA ALA A 230 -5.64 -13.47 -0.50
C ALA A 230 -6.70 -12.37 -0.30
N GLN A 231 -6.41 -11.12 -0.66
CA GLN A 231 -7.37 -10.01 -0.62
C GLN A 231 -8.65 -10.34 -1.40
N ALA A 232 -9.80 -10.15 -0.74
CA ALA A 232 -11.11 -10.47 -1.34
C ALA A 232 -11.63 -9.37 -2.29
N PHE A 233 -11.18 -8.12 -2.13
CA PHE A 233 -11.64 -6.95 -2.90
C PHE A 233 -10.65 -6.64 -4.02
N ASN A 234 -11.04 -6.84 -5.28
CA ASN A 234 -10.14 -6.79 -6.43
C ASN A 234 -10.62 -5.85 -7.55
N ASP A 235 -11.56 -4.95 -7.24
CA ASP A 235 -12.19 -4.05 -8.22
C ASP A 235 -11.38 -2.75 -8.48
N GLU A 236 -10.28 -2.55 -7.76
CA GLU A 236 -9.44 -1.36 -7.81
C GLU A 236 -8.21 -1.59 -8.72
N ILE A 237 -7.00 -1.61 -8.15
CA ILE A 237 -5.75 -1.81 -8.92
C ILE A 237 -5.78 -3.11 -9.72
N PRO A 238 -6.19 -4.27 -9.17
CA PRO A 238 -6.21 -5.53 -9.92
C PRO A 238 -7.09 -5.48 -11.18
N ALA A 239 -8.23 -4.78 -11.13
CA ALA A 239 -9.12 -4.63 -12.29
C ALA A 239 -8.48 -3.92 -13.49
N GLY A 240 -7.44 -3.10 -13.25
CA GLY A 240 -6.65 -2.44 -14.30
C GLY A 240 -5.51 -3.30 -14.87
N LEU A 241 -5.20 -4.46 -14.27
CA LEU A 241 -4.09 -5.32 -14.67
C LEU A 241 -4.54 -6.41 -15.67
N PRO A 242 -3.63 -7.00 -16.46
CA PRO A 242 -3.92 -8.20 -17.22
C PRO A 242 -4.42 -9.34 -16.32
N SER A 243 -5.30 -10.19 -16.86
CA SER A 243 -5.85 -11.32 -16.12
C SER A 243 -4.75 -12.19 -15.51
N ARG A 244 -5.00 -12.73 -14.30
CA ARG A 244 -4.08 -13.59 -13.55
C ARG A 244 -2.77 -12.91 -13.11
N THR A 245 -2.65 -11.58 -13.19
CA THR A 245 -1.52 -10.88 -12.58
C THR A 245 -1.64 -10.98 -11.06
N ARG A 246 -0.62 -11.55 -10.40
CA ARG A 246 -0.58 -11.65 -8.94
C ARG A 246 -0.38 -10.27 -8.33
N MET A 247 -1.11 -10.02 -7.24
CA MET A 247 -0.96 -8.79 -6.47
C MET A 247 -1.12 -9.06 -4.97
N ALA A 248 -0.15 -8.62 -4.17
CA ALA A 248 -0.26 -8.59 -2.71
C ALA A 248 -0.66 -7.17 -2.31
N HIS A 249 -1.89 -6.95 -1.82
CA HIS A 249 -2.41 -5.60 -1.64
C HIS A 249 -3.40 -5.44 -0.50
N LYS A 250 -3.71 -4.18 -0.19
CA LYS A 250 -4.75 -3.80 0.77
C LYS A 250 -5.54 -2.62 0.26
N THR A 251 -6.83 -2.82 0.14
CA THR A 251 -7.82 -1.77 -0.16
C THR A 251 -8.18 -0.96 1.09
N GLY A 252 -8.78 0.21 0.88
CA GLY A 252 -9.32 1.03 1.96
C GLY A 252 -10.48 1.88 1.49
N SER A 253 -11.62 1.85 2.20
CA SER A 253 -12.82 2.59 1.84
C SER A 253 -13.44 3.26 3.07
N ILE A 254 -13.85 4.50 2.90
CA ILE A 254 -14.79 5.26 3.73
C ILE A 254 -15.59 6.17 2.79
N THR A 255 -16.57 6.93 3.32
CA THR A 255 -17.38 7.86 2.53
C THR A 255 -16.53 8.70 1.56
N ALA A 256 -16.89 8.66 0.27
CA ALA A 256 -16.24 9.40 -0.83
C ALA A 256 -14.72 9.21 -0.95
N THR A 257 -14.18 8.12 -0.39
CA THR A 257 -12.75 7.83 -0.33
C THR A 257 -12.51 6.36 -0.62
N LEU A 258 -11.66 6.06 -1.59
CA LEU A 258 -11.28 4.71 -1.97
C LEU A 258 -9.77 4.65 -2.23
N HIS A 259 -9.13 3.61 -1.74
CA HIS A 259 -7.69 3.41 -1.83
C HIS A 259 -7.37 1.98 -2.21
N ASP A 260 -6.25 1.82 -2.89
CA ASP A 260 -5.61 0.53 -3.02
C ASP A 260 -4.09 0.71 -3.09
N ALA A 261 -3.34 -0.21 -2.47
CA ALA A 261 -1.88 -0.19 -2.49
C ALA A 261 -1.31 -1.60 -2.34
N GLY A 262 -0.21 -1.89 -3.05
CA GLY A 262 0.37 -3.22 -3.00
C GLY A 262 1.60 -3.41 -3.87
N LEU A 263 1.96 -4.69 -3.99
CA LEU A 263 3.02 -5.22 -4.83
C LEU A 263 2.39 -5.98 -6.00
N VAL A 264 2.68 -5.54 -7.20
CA VAL A 264 2.26 -6.23 -8.43
C VAL A 264 3.40 -7.09 -8.94
N TYR A 265 3.09 -8.33 -9.33
CA TYR A 265 4.03 -9.33 -9.83
C TYR A 265 3.71 -9.68 -11.30
N PRO A 266 4.22 -8.90 -12.28
CA PRO A 266 4.10 -9.25 -13.69
C PRO A 266 4.79 -10.58 -13.99
N HIS A 267 4.33 -11.31 -15.02
CA HIS A 267 4.97 -12.56 -15.44
C HIS A 267 6.24 -12.34 -16.26
N ASP A 268 6.34 -11.21 -16.93
CA ASP A 268 7.34 -10.89 -17.97
C ASP A 268 8.39 -9.87 -17.54
N ARG A 269 8.28 -9.32 -16.35
CA ARG A 269 9.20 -8.30 -15.83
C ARG A 269 9.22 -8.26 -14.30
N ALA A 270 10.11 -7.44 -13.76
CA ALA A 270 10.26 -7.29 -12.33
C ALA A 270 9.00 -6.74 -11.64
N PRO A 271 8.81 -7.08 -10.36
CA PRO A 271 7.71 -6.53 -9.56
C PRO A 271 7.83 -5.01 -9.37
N TYR A 272 6.69 -4.39 -9.07
CA TYR A 272 6.64 -2.99 -8.68
C TYR A 272 5.67 -2.76 -7.52
N ALA A 273 5.96 -1.74 -6.71
CA ALA A 273 5.06 -1.25 -5.68
C ALA A 273 4.23 -0.09 -6.24
N ILE A 274 2.94 -0.06 -5.89
CA ILE A 274 2.00 0.97 -6.33
C ILE A 274 1.04 1.33 -5.20
N ALA A 275 0.68 2.61 -5.10
CA ALA A 275 -0.41 3.09 -4.27
C ALA A 275 -1.22 4.13 -5.05
N ILE A 276 -2.54 4.00 -5.03
CA ILE A 276 -3.50 4.95 -5.61
C ILE A 276 -4.52 5.29 -4.54
N LEU A 277 -4.52 6.54 -4.11
CA LEU A 277 -5.39 7.07 -3.06
C LEU A 277 -6.34 8.09 -3.66
N THR A 278 -7.62 8.00 -3.33
CA THR A 278 -8.63 8.93 -3.83
C THR A 278 -9.48 9.50 -2.70
N ARG A 279 -10.00 10.72 -2.87
CA ARG A 279 -11.05 11.30 -2.04
C ARG A 279 -11.92 12.26 -2.85
N ASN A 280 -13.09 12.61 -2.30
CA ASN A 280 -14.11 13.44 -2.93
C ASN A 280 -14.73 12.79 -4.18
N ILE A 281 -14.86 11.46 -4.19
CA ILE A 281 -15.57 10.70 -5.22
C ILE A 281 -16.68 9.92 -4.54
N PRO A 282 -17.91 10.44 -4.48
CA PRO A 282 -19.01 9.80 -3.76
C PRO A 282 -19.45 8.45 -4.32
N ASP A 283 -19.40 8.29 -5.65
CA ASP A 283 -19.74 7.04 -6.31
C ASP A 283 -18.55 6.07 -6.27
N GLN A 284 -18.70 4.97 -5.55
CA GLN A 284 -17.66 3.97 -5.37
C GLN A 284 -17.26 3.30 -6.70
N LYS A 285 -18.21 3.03 -7.60
CA LYS A 285 -17.91 2.42 -8.90
C LYS A 285 -17.09 3.36 -9.78
N VAL A 286 -17.38 4.67 -9.72
CA VAL A 286 -16.57 5.69 -10.41
C VAL A 286 -15.16 5.74 -9.84
N ALA A 287 -15.00 5.64 -8.52
CA ALA A 287 -13.69 5.60 -7.87
C ALA A 287 -12.92 4.32 -8.23
N GLN A 288 -13.57 3.15 -8.24
CA GLN A 288 -13.00 1.87 -8.68
C GLN A 288 -12.50 1.96 -10.12
N GLN A 289 -13.33 2.44 -11.04
CA GLN A 289 -12.95 2.60 -12.45
C GLN A 289 -11.77 3.56 -12.61
N LEU A 290 -11.74 4.67 -11.87
CA LEU A 290 -10.60 5.60 -11.91
C LEU A 290 -9.31 4.91 -11.47
N ILE A 291 -9.34 4.14 -10.36
CA ILE A 291 -8.16 3.42 -9.85
C ILE A 291 -7.71 2.37 -10.87
N ALA A 292 -8.64 1.62 -11.45
CA ALA A 292 -8.34 0.62 -12.48
C ALA A 292 -7.72 1.26 -13.74
N ASP A 293 -8.26 2.39 -14.22
CA ASP A 293 -7.72 3.12 -15.37
C ASP A 293 -6.29 3.63 -15.09
N CYS A 294 -6.06 4.20 -13.91
CA CYS A 294 -4.73 4.64 -13.48
C CYS A 294 -3.75 3.48 -13.37
N SER A 295 -4.19 2.34 -12.82
CA SER A 295 -3.40 1.09 -12.75
C SER A 295 -2.99 0.62 -14.14
N ARG A 296 -3.91 0.60 -15.10
CA ARG A 296 -3.63 0.24 -16.50
C ARG A 296 -2.59 1.17 -17.13
N MET A 297 -2.73 2.48 -16.96
CA MET A 297 -1.76 3.45 -17.49
C MET A 297 -0.36 3.26 -16.91
N VAL A 298 -0.27 2.92 -15.61
CA VAL A 298 1.01 2.59 -14.96
C VAL A 298 1.59 1.29 -15.50
N TRP A 299 0.75 0.25 -15.67
CA TRP A 299 1.17 -1.02 -16.27
C TRP A 299 1.79 -0.82 -17.64
N ASP A 300 1.12 -0.08 -18.52
CA ASP A 300 1.56 0.21 -19.89
C ASP A 300 2.87 1.01 -19.89
N TRP A 301 3.00 2.00 -19.00
CA TRP A 301 4.24 2.78 -18.85
C TRP A 301 5.43 1.90 -18.42
N LEU A 302 5.22 0.99 -17.45
CA LEU A 302 6.28 0.10 -16.98
C LEU A 302 6.65 -0.99 -18.00
N ALA A 303 5.75 -1.34 -18.93
CA ALA A 303 6.01 -2.26 -20.03
C ALA A 303 6.94 -1.66 -21.10
N THR A 304 7.04 -0.33 -21.17
CA THR A 304 7.97 0.33 -22.08
C THR A 304 9.41 0.15 -21.56
N PRO A 305 10.29 -0.54 -22.30
CA PRO A 305 11.66 -0.74 -21.86
C PRO A 305 12.34 0.60 -21.57
N SER A 306 13.01 0.71 -20.44
CA SER A 306 14.08 1.69 -20.30
C SER A 306 15.26 1.12 -21.10
N ARG A 307 15.34 1.50 -22.37
CA ARG A 307 16.50 1.19 -23.22
C ARG A 307 17.73 1.94 -22.74
#